data_71508191e2246ab3d561fe5a87c47207
#
_entry.id   71508191e2246ab3d561fe5a87c47207
#
_cell.length_a   1.000
_cell.length_b   1.000
_cell.length_c   1.000
_cell.angle_alpha   90.00
_cell.angle_beta   90.00
_cell.angle_gamma   90.00
#
_symmetry.space_group_name_H-M   'P 1'
#
loop_
_entity.id
_entity.type
_entity.pdbx_description
1 polymer ?
#
loop_
_entity_poly.entity_id
_entity_poly.type
_entity_poly.pdbx_seq_one_letter_code
_entity_poly.pdbx_strand_id
1 'polypeptide(L)'
;GATVRSSADMTLEEQFALMKEFYDRGLFIVRLHTGDPCIYGAIQEQMAFFDEYGMDYHITPGISSFLAAAAALQSQFTIPEKVQTIILTRGEGRTPMPEKEKLHLLARSQSTMCIFLSASIVDQVQSELMQHYPPTTPVAACYHLTWKDERIYRGELQDLAKIVKENNLTLTTMIVVGDAIDNRQGLSKLYSHQFKHLFRN
;
A
#
# COMPACT_ATOMS: atom_id res chain seq x y z
N GLY A 1 -9.36 3.35 -32.79
CA GLY A 1 -9.35 3.53 -31.32
C GLY A 1 -8.79 2.29 -30.65
N ALA A 2 -8.42 2.36 -29.38
CA ALA A 2 -7.91 1.22 -28.63
C ALA A 2 -9.02 0.21 -28.30
N THR A 3 -8.70 -1.09 -28.33
CA THR A 3 -9.57 -2.14 -27.80
C THR A 3 -9.35 -2.23 -26.28
N VAL A 4 -10.40 -2.08 -25.48
CA VAL A 4 -10.36 -2.15 -24.03
C VAL A 4 -11.02 -3.45 -23.56
N ARG A 5 -10.34 -4.17 -22.67
CA ARG A 5 -10.85 -5.40 -22.02
C ARG A 5 -10.64 -5.32 -20.52
N SER A 6 -11.63 -5.72 -19.73
CA SER A 6 -11.47 -5.98 -18.31
C SER A 6 -10.86 -7.37 -18.11
N SER A 7 -9.98 -7.49 -17.14
CA SER A 7 -9.40 -8.77 -16.73
C SER A 7 -9.89 -9.22 -15.35
N ALA A 8 -10.91 -8.54 -14.79
CA ALA A 8 -11.36 -8.78 -13.41
C ALA A 8 -11.99 -10.17 -13.20
N ASP A 9 -12.49 -10.78 -14.24
CA ASP A 9 -13.13 -12.10 -14.29
C ASP A 9 -12.27 -13.19 -14.95
N MET A 10 -11.05 -12.85 -15.36
CA MET A 10 -10.14 -13.75 -16.07
C MET A 10 -9.18 -14.45 -15.11
N THR A 11 -8.90 -15.72 -15.37
CA THR A 11 -7.75 -16.42 -14.78
C THR A 11 -6.44 -15.85 -15.33
N LEU A 12 -5.32 -16.23 -14.73
CA LEU A 12 -4.00 -15.80 -15.19
C LEU A 12 -3.72 -16.29 -16.63
N GLU A 13 -4.08 -17.54 -16.91
CA GLU A 13 -3.92 -18.18 -18.22
C GLU A 13 -4.75 -17.48 -19.30
N GLU A 14 -6.00 -17.11 -18.98
CA GLU A 14 -6.88 -16.36 -19.90
C GLU A 14 -6.34 -14.96 -20.17
N GLN A 15 -5.81 -14.28 -19.15
CA GLN A 15 -5.17 -12.98 -19.32
C GLN A 15 -3.94 -13.08 -20.23
N PHE A 16 -3.12 -14.10 -20.03
CA PHE A 16 -1.94 -14.33 -20.85
C PHE A 16 -2.32 -14.69 -22.30
N ALA A 17 -3.27 -15.60 -22.50
CA ALA A 17 -3.75 -15.98 -23.83
C ALA A 17 -4.26 -14.77 -24.62
N LEU A 18 -5.01 -13.88 -23.94
CA LEU A 18 -5.50 -12.64 -24.55
C LEU A 18 -4.34 -11.70 -24.93
N MET A 19 -3.38 -11.50 -24.05
CA MET A 19 -2.22 -10.66 -24.35
C MET A 19 -1.38 -11.25 -25.50
N LYS A 20 -1.16 -12.56 -25.49
CA LYS A 20 -0.42 -13.26 -26.55
C LYS A 20 -1.09 -13.11 -27.91
N GLU A 21 -2.41 -13.26 -28.00
CA GLU A 21 -3.17 -13.04 -29.24
C GLU A 21 -2.89 -11.66 -29.86
N PHE A 22 -2.92 -10.61 -29.02
CA PHE A 22 -2.66 -9.25 -29.51
C PHE A 22 -1.19 -9.02 -29.85
N TYR A 23 -0.28 -9.61 -29.06
CA TYR A 23 1.16 -9.52 -29.32
C TYR A 23 1.54 -10.16 -30.64
N ASP A 24 1.05 -11.37 -30.92
CA ASP A 24 1.31 -12.09 -32.19
C ASP A 24 0.79 -11.33 -33.42
N ARG A 25 -0.17 -10.42 -33.23
CA ARG A 25 -0.68 -9.49 -34.25
C ARG A 25 0.16 -8.22 -34.37
N GLY A 26 1.24 -8.08 -33.64
CA GLY A 26 2.10 -6.90 -33.62
C GLY A 26 1.48 -5.66 -32.98
N LEU A 27 0.49 -5.83 -32.11
CA LEU A 27 -0.19 -4.73 -31.46
C LEU A 27 0.50 -4.33 -30.14
N PHE A 28 0.49 -3.03 -29.86
CA PHE A 28 0.97 -2.50 -28.60
C PHE A 28 -0.06 -2.74 -27.50
N ILE A 29 0.37 -3.37 -26.39
CA ILE A 29 -0.49 -3.75 -25.27
C ILE A 29 -0.15 -2.90 -24.07
N VAL A 30 -1.17 -2.33 -23.43
CA VAL A 30 -1.04 -1.60 -22.17
C VAL A 30 -1.82 -2.35 -21.09
N ARG A 31 -1.11 -2.80 -20.07
CA ARG A 31 -1.68 -3.45 -18.90
C ARG A 31 -1.84 -2.42 -17.79
N LEU A 32 -3.07 -1.94 -17.57
CA LEU A 32 -3.35 -0.95 -16.52
C LEU A 32 -3.49 -1.63 -15.15
N HIS A 33 -2.84 -1.03 -14.16
CA HIS A 33 -2.94 -1.39 -12.75
C HIS A 33 -3.39 -0.19 -11.92
N THR A 34 -4.07 -0.44 -10.80
CA THR A 34 -4.30 0.59 -9.78
C THR A 34 -3.05 0.70 -8.90
N GLY A 35 -2.58 1.92 -8.66
CA GLY A 35 -1.37 2.17 -7.89
C GLY A 35 -0.09 1.83 -8.66
N ASP A 36 0.82 1.13 -8.03
CA ASP A 36 2.08 0.67 -8.63
C ASP A 36 2.00 -0.84 -8.90
N PRO A 37 2.33 -1.31 -10.11
CA PRO A 37 2.23 -2.72 -10.46
C PRO A 37 3.17 -3.62 -9.65
N CYS A 38 4.28 -3.09 -9.14
CA CYS A 38 5.25 -3.85 -8.34
C CYS A 38 4.87 -3.99 -6.87
N ILE A 39 3.83 -3.26 -6.39
CA ILE A 39 3.36 -3.32 -5.01
C ILE A 39 2.01 -4.04 -4.96
N TYR A 40 2.02 -5.33 -4.64
CA TYR A 40 0.84 -6.23 -4.61
C TYR A 40 0.06 -6.30 -5.94
N GLY A 41 0.73 -6.03 -7.07
CA GLY A 41 0.11 -6.02 -8.39
C GLY A 41 0.00 -7.39 -9.07
N ALA A 42 0.53 -8.48 -8.48
CA ALA A 42 0.52 -9.85 -9.00
C ALA A 42 1.04 -9.94 -10.45
N ILE A 43 2.17 -9.27 -10.73
CA ILE A 43 2.74 -9.22 -12.08
C ILE A 43 3.86 -10.24 -12.31
N GLN A 44 4.35 -10.91 -11.25
CA GLN A 44 5.51 -11.80 -11.36
C GLN A 44 5.25 -12.98 -12.32
N GLU A 45 4.07 -13.57 -12.22
CA GLU A 45 3.69 -14.68 -13.07
C GLU A 45 3.49 -14.23 -14.53
N GLN A 46 2.97 -13.01 -14.73
CA GLN A 46 2.84 -12.44 -16.07
C GLN A 46 4.20 -12.19 -16.71
N MET A 47 5.16 -11.65 -15.96
CA MET A 47 6.53 -11.47 -16.46
C MET A 47 7.17 -12.81 -16.83
N ALA A 48 6.98 -13.86 -16.04
CA ALA A 48 7.49 -15.19 -16.35
C ALA A 48 6.92 -15.73 -17.68
N PHE A 49 5.65 -15.52 -17.96
CA PHE A 49 5.05 -15.86 -19.27
C PHE A 49 5.66 -15.04 -20.41
N PHE A 50 5.88 -13.74 -20.19
CA PHE A 50 6.46 -12.89 -21.23
C PHE A 50 7.89 -13.33 -21.56
N ASP A 51 8.70 -13.63 -20.53
CA ASP A 51 10.06 -14.14 -20.70
C ASP A 51 10.08 -15.48 -21.43
N GLU A 52 9.19 -16.42 -21.07
CA GLU A 52 9.09 -17.73 -21.70
C GLU A 52 8.76 -17.65 -23.21
N TYR A 53 7.90 -16.70 -23.59
CA TYR A 53 7.45 -16.53 -24.98
C TYR A 53 8.23 -15.45 -25.75
N GLY A 54 9.29 -14.87 -25.15
CA GLY A 54 10.13 -13.84 -25.77
C GLY A 54 9.35 -12.56 -26.11
N MET A 55 8.37 -12.21 -25.27
CA MET A 55 7.60 -10.98 -25.41
C MET A 55 8.33 -9.83 -24.72
N ASP A 56 8.66 -8.79 -25.46
CA ASP A 56 9.23 -7.57 -24.89
C ASP A 56 8.22 -6.84 -24.01
N TYR A 57 8.65 -6.40 -22.83
CA TYR A 57 7.83 -5.59 -21.93
C TYR A 57 8.67 -4.61 -21.11
N HIS A 58 8.01 -3.61 -20.57
CA HIS A 58 8.58 -2.74 -19.55
C HIS A 58 7.53 -2.38 -18.50
N ILE A 59 7.98 -2.00 -17.30
CA ILE A 59 7.11 -1.58 -16.21
C ILE A 59 7.26 -0.07 -16.03
N THR A 60 6.15 0.65 -16.11
CA THR A 60 6.09 2.06 -15.75
C THR A 60 5.70 2.17 -14.28
N PRO A 61 6.54 2.79 -13.43
CA PRO A 61 6.19 3.00 -12.02
C PRO A 61 4.91 3.82 -11.86
N GLY A 62 4.08 3.43 -10.89
CA GLY A 62 2.87 4.14 -10.53
C GLY A 62 2.94 4.72 -9.12
N ILE A 63 1.88 5.41 -8.72
CA ILE A 63 1.73 5.92 -7.35
C ILE A 63 0.94 4.90 -6.54
N SER A 64 1.63 4.16 -5.69
CA SER A 64 0.99 3.20 -4.80
C SER A 64 0.08 3.90 -3.78
N SER A 65 -0.97 3.20 -3.34
CA SER A 65 -1.97 3.76 -2.42
C SER A 65 -1.40 4.25 -1.10
N PHE A 66 -0.27 3.74 -0.62
CA PHE A 66 0.36 4.27 0.59
C PHE A 66 0.92 5.69 0.37
N LEU A 67 1.43 6.01 -0.82
CA LEU A 67 1.86 7.37 -1.17
C LEU A 67 0.66 8.31 -1.34
N ALA A 68 -0.41 7.82 -1.96
CA ALA A 68 -1.66 8.57 -2.03
C ALA A 68 -2.23 8.85 -0.63
N ALA A 69 -2.15 7.88 0.28
CA ALA A 69 -2.53 8.06 1.68
C ALA A 69 -1.67 9.13 2.37
N ALA A 70 -0.35 9.09 2.20
CA ALA A 70 0.54 10.10 2.77
C ALA A 70 0.17 11.52 2.30
N ALA A 71 -0.10 11.68 1.01
CA ALA A 71 -0.53 12.95 0.42
C ALA A 71 -1.88 13.42 0.97
N ALA A 72 -2.89 12.54 0.97
CA ALA A 72 -4.23 12.84 1.44
C ALA A 72 -4.28 13.14 2.96
N LEU A 73 -3.45 12.43 3.73
CA LEU A 73 -3.26 12.68 5.16
C LEU A 73 -2.40 13.93 5.43
N GLN A 74 -1.75 14.47 4.40
CA GLN A 74 -0.77 15.56 4.54
C GLN A 74 0.31 15.22 5.57
N SER A 75 0.79 13.97 5.55
CA SER A 75 1.73 13.43 6.54
C SER A 75 2.97 12.89 5.85
N GLN A 76 4.13 13.22 6.38
CA GLN A 76 5.37 12.51 6.11
C GLN A 76 5.43 11.30 7.03
N PHE A 77 5.54 10.10 6.48
CA PHE A 77 5.48 8.84 7.26
C PHE A 77 6.75 8.53 8.06
N THR A 78 7.64 9.50 8.19
CA THR A 78 8.82 9.43 9.04
C THR A 78 8.90 10.65 9.96
N ILE A 79 9.39 10.45 11.18
CA ILE A 79 9.64 11.50 12.16
C ILE A 79 11.11 11.42 12.56
N PRO A 80 11.91 12.49 12.37
CA PRO A 80 13.30 12.51 12.81
C PRO A 80 13.42 12.07 14.27
N GLU A 81 14.39 11.20 14.54
CA GLU A 81 14.72 10.66 15.88
C GLU A 81 13.64 9.76 16.52
N LYS A 82 12.44 9.64 15.94
CA LYS A 82 11.35 8.85 16.51
C LYS A 82 10.95 7.66 15.63
N VAL A 83 10.62 7.92 14.35
CA VAL A 83 10.19 6.89 13.41
C VAL A 83 10.88 7.10 12.06
N GLN A 84 11.73 6.18 11.66
CA GLN A 84 12.49 6.26 10.39
C GLN A 84 12.14 5.14 9.42
N THR A 85 11.30 4.18 9.83
CA THR A 85 10.93 3.02 9.05
C THR A 85 9.46 3.08 8.64
N ILE A 86 9.20 2.77 7.38
CA ILE A 86 7.84 2.57 6.85
C ILE A 86 7.73 1.10 6.47
N ILE A 87 6.78 0.39 7.03
CA ILE A 87 6.51 -1.01 6.73
C ILE A 87 5.30 -1.08 5.80
N LEU A 88 5.51 -1.65 4.62
CA LEU A 88 4.46 -1.99 3.67
C LEU A 88 4.14 -3.47 3.85
N THR A 89 2.93 -3.79 4.28
CA THR A 89 2.54 -5.16 4.60
C THR A 89 1.04 -5.37 4.38
N ARG A 90 0.57 -6.58 4.67
CA ARG A 90 -0.85 -6.95 4.73
C ARG A 90 -1.12 -7.84 5.94
N GLY A 91 -2.36 -7.97 6.33
CA GLY A 91 -2.77 -9.00 7.29
C GLY A 91 -2.86 -10.40 6.66
N GLU A 92 -2.89 -11.42 7.48
CA GLU A 92 -3.11 -12.80 7.06
C GLU A 92 -4.61 -13.02 6.80
N GLY A 93 -4.99 -12.95 5.53
CA GLY A 93 -6.36 -13.18 5.06
C GLY A 93 -6.51 -14.59 4.47
N ARG A 94 -7.07 -14.67 3.26
CA ARG A 94 -7.25 -15.94 2.54
C ARG A 94 -5.92 -16.60 2.15
N THR A 95 -4.87 -15.82 1.97
CA THR A 95 -3.53 -16.30 1.68
C THR A 95 -2.67 -16.15 2.92
N PRO A 96 -1.87 -17.18 3.28
CA PRO A 96 -1.05 -17.16 4.48
C PRO A 96 0.02 -16.06 4.42
N MET A 97 0.49 -15.66 5.59
CA MET A 97 1.68 -14.83 5.75
C MET A 97 2.84 -15.69 6.24
N PRO A 98 4.07 -15.41 5.78
CA PRO A 98 5.24 -16.03 6.37
C PRO A 98 5.28 -15.79 7.88
N GLU A 99 5.65 -16.80 8.67
CA GLU A 99 5.69 -16.71 10.14
C GLU A 99 6.46 -15.49 10.65
N LYS A 100 7.55 -15.13 9.95
CA LYS A 100 8.41 -13.98 10.33
C LYS A 100 7.80 -12.61 9.99
N GLU A 101 6.72 -12.57 9.22
CA GLU A 101 6.10 -11.34 8.70
C GLU A 101 4.69 -11.12 9.24
N LYS A 102 4.27 -11.89 10.24
CA LYS A 102 3.00 -11.68 10.92
C LYS A 102 2.93 -10.30 11.55
N LEU A 103 1.75 -9.67 11.51
CA LEU A 103 1.58 -8.27 11.93
C LEU A 103 2.07 -8.02 13.36
N HIS A 104 1.80 -8.95 14.30
CA HIS A 104 2.27 -8.79 15.69
C HIS A 104 3.79 -8.78 15.80
N LEU A 105 4.52 -9.47 14.93
CA LEU A 105 5.99 -9.43 14.91
C LEU A 105 6.51 -8.12 14.34
N LEU A 106 5.92 -7.65 13.23
CA LEU A 106 6.27 -6.38 12.62
C LEU A 106 5.92 -5.19 13.53
N ALA A 107 4.85 -5.31 14.30
CA ALA A 107 4.38 -4.30 15.25
C ALA A 107 5.38 -3.96 16.36
N ARG A 108 6.33 -4.86 16.67
CA ARG A 108 7.37 -4.64 17.68
C ARG A 108 8.19 -3.38 17.45
N SER A 109 8.39 -2.98 16.22
CA SER A 109 9.18 -1.80 15.87
C SER A 109 8.42 -0.49 16.12
N GLN A 110 7.10 -0.53 16.27
CA GLN A 110 6.22 0.65 16.35
C GLN A 110 6.47 1.67 15.24
N SER A 111 6.90 1.18 14.08
CA SER A 111 7.15 1.96 12.87
C SER A 111 5.84 2.46 12.26
N THR A 112 5.90 3.36 11.29
CA THR A 112 4.71 3.63 10.47
C THR A 112 4.38 2.41 9.63
N MET A 113 3.18 1.87 9.75
CA MET A 113 2.70 0.75 8.94
C MET A 113 1.64 1.19 7.94
N CYS A 114 1.79 0.73 6.70
CA CYS A 114 0.80 0.85 5.64
C CYS A 114 0.30 -0.56 5.30
N ILE A 115 -0.95 -0.88 5.66
CA ILE A 115 -1.49 -2.23 5.62
C ILE A 115 -2.48 -2.34 4.47
N PHE A 116 -2.11 -3.13 3.47
CA PHE A 116 -2.87 -3.38 2.26
C PHE A 116 -3.87 -4.53 2.46
N LEU A 117 -4.93 -4.59 1.65
CA LEU A 117 -5.81 -5.76 1.47
C LEU A 117 -6.41 -6.33 2.78
N SER A 118 -6.56 -5.52 3.83
CA SER A 118 -6.83 -6.03 5.17
C SER A 118 -8.11 -5.50 5.84
N ALA A 119 -8.92 -4.71 5.13
CA ALA A 119 -10.16 -4.17 5.69
C ALA A 119 -11.16 -5.25 6.13
N SER A 120 -11.26 -6.36 5.39
CA SER A 120 -12.18 -7.48 5.72
C SER A 120 -11.77 -8.28 6.96
N ILE A 121 -10.53 -8.13 7.42
CA ILE A 121 -9.96 -8.83 8.59
C ILE A 121 -9.52 -7.83 9.66
N VAL A 122 -10.14 -6.66 9.72
CA VAL A 122 -9.70 -5.54 10.55
C VAL A 122 -9.69 -5.84 12.05
N ASP A 123 -10.56 -6.73 12.55
CA ASP A 123 -10.53 -7.15 13.97
C ASP A 123 -9.22 -7.86 14.30
N GLN A 124 -8.79 -8.77 13.44
CA GLN A 124 -7.52 -9.48 13.59
C GLN A 124 -6.36 -8.48 13.49
N VAL A 125 -6.39 -7.59 12.48
CA VAL A 125 -5.38 -6.54 12.31
C VAL A 125 -5.22 -5.71 13.58
N GLN A 126 -6.32 -5.18 14.11
CA GLN A 126 -6.32 -4.40 15.35
C GLN A 126 -5.74 -5.21 16.53
N SER A 127 -6.20 -6.44 16.72
CA SER A 127 -5.75 -7.31 17.80
C SER A 127 -4.26 -7.62 17.73
N GLU A 128 -3.72 -7.91 16.54
CA GLU A 128 -2.30 -8.18 16.36
C GLU A 128 -1.43 -6.93 16.61
N LEU A 129 -1.85 -5.79 16.10
CA LEU A 129 -1.14 -4.52 16.28
C LEU A 129 -1.10 -4.09 17.75
N MET A 130 -2.22 -4.23 18.46
CA MET A 130 -2.33 -3.87 19.89
C MET A 130 -1.45 -4.71 20.82
N GLN A 131 -0.83 -5.78 20.34
CA GLN A 131 0.16 -6.50 21.15
C GLN A 131 1.43 -5.66 21.42
N HIS A 132 1.71 -4.64 20.58
CA HIS A 132 2.91 -3.84 20.70
C HIS A 132 2.69 -2.33 20.54
N TYR A 133 1.73 -1.90 19.74
CA TYR A 133 1.35 -0.49 19.66
C TYR A 133 0.44 -0.12 20.83
N PRO A 134 0.64 1.06 21.45
CA PRO A 134 -0.34 1.61 22.40
C PRO A 134 -1.75 1.70 21.79
N PRO A 135 -2.81 1.47 22.58
CA PRO A 135 -4.20 1.61 22.08
C PRO A 135 -4.51 2.99 21.48
N THR A 136 -3.84 4.04 21.98
CA THR A 136 -3.97 5.43 21.53
C THR A 136 -3.12 5.78 20.31
N THR A 137 -2.41 4.80 19.72
CA THR A 137 -1.63 5.05 18.51
C THR A 137 -2.52 5.57 17.39
N PRO A 138 -2.14 6.68 16.70
CA PRO A 138 -2.92 7.21 15.60
C PRO A 138 -3.09 6.20 14.47
N VAL A 139 -4.30 6.13 13.93
CA VAL A 139 -4.64 5.33 12.75
C VAL A 139 -5.42 6.16 11.73
N ALA A 140 -5.32 5.77 10.48
CA ALA A 140 -6.17 6.27 9.41
C ALA A 140 -6.66 5.13 8.52
N ALA A 141 -7.95 5.10 8.24
CA ALA A 141 -8.55 4.25 7.22
C ALA A 141 -8.91 5.13 6.01
N CYS A 142 -8.18 4.92 4.92
CA CYS A 142 -8.29 5.73 3.70
C CYS A 142 -8.96 4.90 2.60
N TYR A 143 -10.19 5.22 2.30
CA TYR A 143 -11.04 4.49 1.36
C TYR A 143 -11.09 5.20 0.02
N HIS A 144 -10.95 4.46 -1.08
CA HIS A 144 -11.03 4.95 -2.45
C HIS A 144 -10.16 6.19 -2.71
N LEU A 145 -8.91 6.17 -2.22
CA LEU A 145 -7.96 7.27 -2.43
C LEU A 145 -7.89 7.68 -3.91
N THR A 146 -7.99 8.98 -4.16
CA THR A 146 -8.03 9.61 -5.48
C THR A 146 -9.31 9.40 -6.30
N TRP A 147 -10.27 8.64 -5.80
CA TRP A 147 -11.56 8.47 -6.46
C TRP A 147 -12.54 9.60 -6.05
N LYS A 148 -13.66 9.73 -6.78
CA LYS A 148 -14.66 10.77 -6.50
C LYS A 148 -15.36 10.60 -5.14
N ASP A 149 -15.41 9.39 -4.64
CA ASP A 149 -15.99 8.99 -3.36
C ASP A 149 -14.94 8.70 -2.29
N GLU A 150 -13.76 9.30 -2.40
CA GLU A 150 -12.71 9.24 -1.39
C GLU A 150 -13.24 9.60 -0.01
N ARG A 151 -12.90 8.78 0.98
CA ARG A 151 -13.23 9.02 2.39
C ARG A 151 -12.04 8.66 3.27
N ILE A 152 -11.74 9.51 4.23
CA ILE A 152 -10.63 9.34 5.17
C ILE A 152 -11.17 9.45 6.58
N TYR A 153 -10.92 8.42 7.36
CA TYR A 153 -11.30 8.36 8.77
C TYR A 153 -10.05 8.25 9.63
N ARG A 154 -9.89 9.15 10.58
CA ARG A 154 -8.81 9.16 11.56
C ARG A 154 -9.33 8.75 12.92
N GLY A 155 -8.48 8.16 13.74
CA GLY A 155 -8.81 7.77 15.10
C GLY A 155 -7.63 7.14 15.80
N GLU A 156 -7.92 6.40 16.85
CA GLU A 156 -6.94 5.64 17.61
C GLU A 156 -7.00 4.15 17.24
N LEU A 157 -5.91 3.42 17.45
CA LEU A 157 -5.81 2.01 17.10
C LEU A 157 -6.90 1.16 17.77
N GLN A 158 -7.28 1.47 19.00
CA GLN A 158 -8.35 0.77 19.72
C GLN A 158 -9.72 0.87 19.04
N ASP A 159 -9.93 1.89 18.19
CA ASP A 159 -11.18 2.12 17.47
C ASP A 159 -11.11 1.70 15.98
N LEU A 160 -9.99 1.18 15.51
CA LEU A 160 -9.78 0.89 14.08
C LEU A 160 -10.86 -0.02 13.49
N ALA A 161 -11.18 -1.12 14.17
CA ALA A 161 -12.18 -2.07 13.69
C ALA A 161 -13.59 -1.43 13.66
N LYS A 162 -13.92 -0.63 14.65
CA LYS A 162 -15.16 0.14 14.69
C LYS A 162 -15.24 1.13 13.53
N ILE A 163 -14.19 1.91 13.31
CA ILE A 163 -14.09 2.88 12.20
C ILE A 163 -14.36 2.20 10.86
N VAL A 164 -13.68 1.09 10.58
CA VAL A 164 -13.81 0.38 9.31
C VAL A 164 -15.22 -0.20 9.11
N LYS A 165 -15.81 -0.80 10.16
CA LYS A 165 -17.12 -1.46 10.08
C LYS A 165 -18.27 -0.46 10.00
N GLU A 166 -18.33 0.53 10.87
CA GLU A 166 -19.42 1.51 10.91
C GLU A 166 -19.50 2.36 9.63
N ASN A 167 -18.35 2.56 8.97
CA ASN A 167 -18.29 3.29 7.72
C ASN A 167 -18.33 2.41 6.47
N ASN A 168 -18.54 1.09 6.64
CA ASN A 168 -18.61 0.11 5.55
C ASN A 168 -17.39 0.18 4.61
N LEU A 169 -16.20 0.34 5.18
CA LEU A 169 -14.97 0.38 4.39
C LEU A 169 -14.57 -1.05 4.00
N THR A 170 -14.57 -1.32 2.72
CA THR A 170 -14.36 -2.65 2.15
C THR A 170 -13.08 -2.71 1.31
N LEU A 171 -13.19 -3.26 0.11
CA LEU A 171 -12.09 -3.28 -0.85
C LEU A 171 -11.56 -1.87 -1.11
N THR A 172 -10.27 -1.77 -1.49
CA THR A 172 -9.61 -0.50 -1.81
C THR A 172 -9.50 0.45 -0.60
N THR A 173 -9.33 -0.13 0.60
CA THR A 173 -9.04 0.62 1.84
C THR A 173 -7.56 0.45 2.19
N MET A 174 -6.84 1.58 2.32
CA MET A 174 -5.50 1.62 2.89
C MET A 174 -5.61 1.94 4.39
N ILE A 175 -5.04 1.08 5.23
CA ILE A 175 -4.93 1.31 6.67
C ILE A 175 -3.52 1.81 6.96
N VAL A 176 -3.41 2.95 7.63
CA VAL A 176 -2.13 3.50 8.07
C VAL A 176 -2.13 3.57 9.59
N VAL A 177 -1.04 3.15 10.23
CA VAL A 177 -0.87 3.11 11.68
C VAL A 177 0.47 3.72 12.06
N GLY A 178 0.48 4.56 13.06
CA GLY A 178 1.72 5.09 13.65
C GLY A 178 1.69 6.58 13.94
N ASP A 179 2.61 7.00 14.77
CA ASP A 179 2.69 8.38 15.27
C ASP A 179 2.90 9.43 14.17
N ALA A 180 3.41 9.01 13.00
CA ALA A 180 3.67 9.94 11.89
C ALA A 180 2.39 10.54 11.29
N ILE A 181 1.22 9.92 11.47
CA ILE A 181 -0.05 10.37 10.89
C ILE A 181 -0.42 11.79 11.35
N ASP A 182 -0.25 12.06 12.63
CA ASP A 182 -0.65 13.34 13.25
C ASP A 182 0.53 14.22 13.68
N ASN A 183 1.76 13.81 13.35
CA ASN A 183 2.94 14.58 13.73
C ASN A 183 3.11 15.82 12.86
N ARG A 184 3.19 16.99 13.49
CA ARG A 184 3.49 18.28 12.85
C ARG A 184 4.74 18.95 13.43
N GLN A 185 5.45 18.30 14.36
CA GLN A 185 6.53 18.90 15.15
C GLN A 185 7.93 18.37 14.82
N GLY A 186 8.03 17.28 14.07
CA GLY A 186 9.32 16.68 13.73
C GLY A 186 10.12 17.58 12.77
N LEU A 187 11.25 18.10 13.24
CA LEU A 187 12.16 18.89 12.42
C LEU A 187 13.36 18.04 11.99
N SER A 188 13.66 18.04 10.70
CA SER A 188 14.84 17.39 10.17
C SER A 188 16.09 18.18 10.57
N LYS A 189 17.08 17.51 11.16
CA LYS A 189 18.40 18.09 11.43
C LYS A 189 19.11 18.57 10.18
N LEU A 190 18.79 17.97 9.03
CA LEU A 190 19.36 18.34 7.73
C LEU A 190 19.16 19.82 7.39
N TYR A 191 18.05 20.42 7.84
CA TYR A 191 17.72 21.82 7.59
C TYR A 191 18.03 22.75 8.78
N SER A 192 18.62 22.22 9.86
CA SER A 192 19.06 23.05 10.99
C SER A 192 20.23 23.95 10.60
N HIS A 193 20.35 25.11 11.23
CA HIS A 193 21.49 26.03 11.02
C HIS A 193 22.84 25.42 11.35
N GLN A 194 22.88 24.38 12.16
CA GLN A 194 24.11 23.70 12.59
C GLN A 194 24.52 22.54 11.66
N PHE A 195 23.67 22.15 10.73
CA PHE A 195 23.95 21.03 9.83
C PHE A 195 24.64 21.51 8.55
N LYS A 196 25.87 21.06 8.36
CA LYS A 196 26.66 21.31 7.15
C LYS A 196 26.53 20.16 6.19
N HIS A 197 26.36 20.44 4.92
CA HIS A 197 26.30 19.44 3.85
C HIS A 197 26.90 20.00 2.54
N LEU A 198 27.05 19.18 1.52
CA LEU A 198 27.74 19.48 0.25
C LEU A 198 27.36 20.83 -0.38
N PHE A 199 26.13 21.28 -0.21
CA PHE A 199 25.59 22.52 -0.81
C PHE A 199 25.35 23.65 0.22
N ARG A 200 25.78 23.47 1.46
CA ARG A 200 25.53 24.43 2.54
C ARG A 200 26.70 24.39 3.56
N ASN A 201 27.55 25.39 3.48
CA ASN A 201 28.72 25.60 4.37
C ASN A 201 28.31 26.16 5.75
#